data_ab748a6cecf9505ac89972ab5e134290
#
_entry.id   ab748a6cecf9505ac89972ab5e134290
#
_cell.length_a   1.000
_cell.length_b   1.000
_cell.length_c   1.000
_cell.angle_alpha   90.00
_cell.angle_beta   90.00
_cell.angle_gamma   90.00
#
_symmetry.space_group_name_H-M   'P 1'
#
loop_
_entity.id
_entity.type
_entity.pdbx_description
1 polymer ?
#
loop_
_entity_poly.entity_id
_entity_poly.type
_entity_poly.pdbx_seq_one_letter_code
_entity_poly.pdbx_strand_id
1 'polypeptide(L)'
;MIVTTTPYVPGHAVLETKGHVFGLVVRSRGLGGNIAASLRSLVGGEIREYTELLEDTRRQALDRMIENATLVGANAVISFRFDSSELGNTMSEIVAYGTAVVIEADGAGSAAAAGRAGASVPIE
;
A
#
# COMPACT_ATOMS: atom_id res chain seq x y z
N MET A 1 1.87 -9.50 7.37
CA MET A 1 1.55 -8.10 7.71
C MET A 1 0.22 -7.70 7.13
N ILE A 2 -0.62 -7.04 7.91
CA ILE A 2 -1.89 -6.53 7.43
C ILE A 2 -1.67 -5.16 6.79
N VAL A 3 -2.17 -4.99 5.56
CA VAL A 3 -2.14 -3.70 4.86
C VAL A 3 -3.58 -3.36 4.50
N THR A 4 -4.03 -2.19 4.91
CA THR A 4 -5.41 -1.78 4.67
C THR A 4 -5.49 -0.32 4.22
N THR A 5 -6.46 -0.01 3.40
CA THR A 5 -6.71 1.36 2.95
C THR A 5 -7.54 2.15 3.97
N THR A 6 -8.10 1.46 4.97
CA THR A 6 -8.84 2.13 6.04
C THR A 6 -7.91 2.70 7.09
N PRO A 7 -8.36 3.70 7.86
CA PRO A 7 -7.52 4.25 8.94
C PRO A 7 -7.50 3.38 10.19
N TYR A 8 -8.09 2.20 10.15
CA TYR A 8 -8.12 1.27 11.26
C TYR A 8 -8.20 -0.15 10.73
N VAL A 9 -7.91 -1.12 11.59
CA VAL A 9 -8.05 -2.54 11.26
C VAL A 9 -9.16 -3.09 12.14
N PRO A 10 -10.30 -3.51 11.58
CA PRO A 10 -11.40 -4.05 12.38
C PRO A 10 -10.93 -5.20 13.26
N GLY A 11 -11.42 -5.22 14.49
CA GLY A 11 -11.05 -6.26 15.45
C GLY A 11 -9.67 -6.09 16.05
N HIS A 12 -9.03 -4.95 15.84
CA HIS A 12 -7.68 -4.68 16.35
C HIS A 12 -7.59 -3.28 16.92
N ALA A 13 -6.68 -3.12 17.88
CA ALA A 13 -6.36 -1.81 18.44
C ALA A 13 -4.95 -1.42 17.99
N VAL A 14 -4.75 -0.14 17.69
CA VAL A 14 -3.41 0.38 17.41
C VAL A 14 -2.73 0.68 18.73
N LEU A 15 -1.61 0.02 18.97
CA LEU A 15 -0.83 0.21 20.21
C LEU A 15 0.22 1.29 20.03
N GLU A 16 0.77 1.40 18.83
CA GLU A 16 1.87 2.32 18.58
C GLU A 16 1.88 2.71 17.12
N THR A 17 2.13 3.98 16.85
CA THR A 17 2.32 4.49 15.50
C THR A 17 3.82 4.64 15.24
N LYS A 18 4.33 3.95 14.23
CA LYS A 18 5.74 4.00 13.87
C LYS A 18 6.06 5.14 12.89
N GLY A 19 5.03 5.68 12.25
CA GLY A 19 5.20 6.77 11.29
C GLY A 19 4.88 6.33 9.88
N HIS A 20 5.11 7.24 8.94
CA HIS A 20 4.84 6.93 7.54
C HIS A 20 5.91 6.02 6.96
N VAL A 21 5.51 5.19 6.01
CA VAL A 21 6.43 4.33 5.24
C VAL A 21 6.02 4.39 3.79
N PHE A 22 6.96 4.13 2.93
CA PHE A 22 6.66 4.04 1.51
C PHE A 22 7.59 3.02 0.83
N GLY A 23 7.17 2.59 -0.36
CA GLY A 23 7.99 1.79 -1.26
C GLY A 23 7.88 2.38 -2.65
N LEU A 24 9.00 2.52 -3.32
CA LEU A 24 9.11 3.26 -4.57
C LEU A 24 9.66 2.37 -5.66
N VAL A 25 9.06 2.46 -6.84
CA VAL A 25 9.59 1.81 -8.05
C VAL A 25 9.62 2.84 -9.16
N VAL A 26 10.75 2.91 -9.84
CA VAL A 26 10.91 3.78 -11.01
C VAL A 26 11.12 2.89 -12.23
N ARG A 27 10.36 3.14 -13.28
CA ARG A 27 10.43 2.38 -14.53
C ARG A 27 10.82 3.29 -15.67
N SER A 28 11.67 2.76 -16.54
CA SER A 28 12.06 3.46 -17.74
C SER A 28 10.96 3.37 -18.79
N ARG A 29 10.68 4.48 -19.45
CA ARG A 29 9.71 4.51 -20.52
C ARG A 29 10.23 3.91 -21.82
N GLY A 30 11.51 3.56 -21.86
CA GLY A 30 12.04 2.83 -23.00
C GLY A 30 11.31 1.53 -23.24
N LEU A 31 10.97 0.81 -22.17
CA LEU A 31 10.08 -0.34 -22.25
C LEU A 31 8.68 0.07 -22.57
N GLY A 32 8.23 1.20 -22.05
CA GLY A 32 6.90 1.72 -22.28
C GLY A 32 6.69 2.17 -23.72
N GLY A 33 7.74 2.53 -24.43
CA GLY A 33 7.64 2.93 -25.82
C GLY A 33 7.07 1.83 -26.70
N ASN A 34 7.52 0.60 -26.51
CA ASN A 34 6.99 -0.55 -27.25
C ASN A 34 5.55 -0.85 -26.87
N ILE A 35 5.23 -0.72 -25.60
CA ILE A 35 3.88 -0.94 -25.09
C ILE A 35 2.96 0.12 -25.65
N ALA A 36 3.38 1.38 -25.66
CA ALA A 36 2.58 2.48 -26.20
C ALA A 36 2.31 2.29 -27.69
N ALA A 37 3.28 1.79 -28.44
CA ALA A 37 3.07 1.49 -29.85
C ALA A 37 2.04 0.39 -30.05
N SER A 38 2.11 -0.65 -29.22
CA SER A 38 1.12 -1.71 -29.23
C SER A 38 -0.27 -1.20 -28.86
N LEU A 39 -0.34 -0.29 -27.90
CA LEU A 39 -1.59 0.34 -27.51
C LEU A 39 -2.25 1.07 -28.66
N ARG A 40 -1.47 1.79 -29.44
CA ARG A 40 -2.02 2.57 -30.55
C ARG A 40 -2.55 1.70 -31.68
N SER A 41 -2.11 0.46 -31.77
CA SER A 41 -2.58 -0.46 -32.79
C SER A 41 -3.85 -1.20 -32.38
N LEU A 42 -4.27 -1.06 -31.14
CA LEU A 42 -5.45 -1.73 -30.63
C LEU A 42 -6.65 -0.79 -30.60
N VAL A 43 -7.81 -1.34 -30.94
CA VAL A 43 -9.06 -0.60 -30.93
C VAL A 43 -9.95 -1.21 -29.88
N GLY A 44 -9.99 -0.59 -28.70
CA GLY A 44 -10.80 -1.05 -27.60
C GLY A 44 -10.24 -2.28 -26.90
N GLY A 45 -10.85 -2.62 -25.77
CA GLY A 45 -10.49 -3.81 -25.01
C GLY A 45 -9.30 -3.64 -24.09
N GLU A 46 -9.04 -4.69 -23.33
CA GLU A 46 -7.95 -4.72 -22.37
C GLU A 46 -6.64 -5.10 -23.06
N ILE A 47 -5.58 -4.48 -22.64
CA ILE A 47 -4.24 -4.81 -23.11
C ILE A 47 -3.56 -5.58 -22.01
N ARG A 48 -3.54 -6.90 -22.15
CA ARG A 48 -3.11 -7.79 -21.09
C ARG A 48 -1.66 -7.58 -20.64
N GLU A 49 -0.74 -7.46 -21.59
CA GLU A 49 0.66 -7.28 -21.26
C GLU A 49 0.91 -5.99 -20.49
N TYR A 50 0.18 -4.94 -20.82
CA TYR A 50 0.29 -3.66 -20.13
C TYR A 50 -0.28 -3.75 -18.72
N THR A 51 -1.44 -4.41 -18.61
CA THR A 51 -2.08 -4.64 -17.29
C THR A 51 -1.15 -5.43 -16.38
N GLU A 52 -0.56 -6.51 -16.89
CA GLU A 52 0.36 -7.33 -16.10
C GLU A 52 1.59 -6.55 -15.65
N LEU A 53 2.12 -5.70 -16.53
CA LEU A 53 3.26 -4.86 -16.18
C LEU A 53 2.92 -3.90 -15.04
N LEU A 54 1.77 -3.25 -15.13
CA LEU A 54 1.34 -2.29 -14.10
C LEU A 54 1.05 -2.98 -12.78
N GLU A 55 0.41 -4.15 -12.82
CA GLU A 55 0.15 -4.92 -11.62
C GLU A 55 1.45 -5.35 -10.94
N ASP A 56 2.40 -5.81 -11.73
CA ASP A 56 3.70 -6.23 -11.21
C ASP A 56 4.45 -5.06 -10.58
N THR A 57 4.42 -3.91 -11.23
CA THR A 57 5.08 -2.71 -10.71
C THR A 57 4.45 -2.27 -9.39
N ARG A 58 3.13 -2.30 -9.29
CA ARG A 58 2.44 -1.95 -8.05
C ARG A 58 2.75 -2.96 -6.94
N ARG A 59 2.82 -4.23 -7.29
CA ARG A 59 3.18 -5.26 -6.30
C ARG A 59 4.59 -5.05 -5.76
N GLN A 60 5.53 -4.68 -6.63
CA GLN A 60 6.89 -4.38 -6.18
C GLN A 60 6.93 -3.18 -5.24
N ALA A 61 6.17 -2.14 -5.55
CA ALA A 61 6.10 -0.97 -4.68
C ALA A 61 5.50 -1.34 -3.32
N LEU A 62 4.44 -2.13 -3.33
CA LEU A 62 3.81 -2.62 -2.11
C LEU A 62 4.78 -3.46 -1.27
N ASP A 63 5.49 -4.38 -1.90
CA ASP A 63 6.45 -5.23 -1.19
C ASP A 63 7.56 -4.42 -0.55
N ARG A 64 8.04 -3.38 -1.22
CA ARG A 64 9.06 -2.48 -0.66
C ARG A 64 8.53 -1.70 0.53
N MET A 65 7.28 -1.24 0.45
CA MET A 65 6.65 -0.56 1.59
C MET A 65 6.53 -1.49 2.79
N ILE A 66 6.10 -2.73 2.56
CA ILE A 66 5.96 -3.73 3.62
C ILE A 66 7.32 -4.04 4.25
N GLU A 67 8.35 -4.16 3.43
CA GLU A 67 9.70 -4.37 3.92
C GLU A 67 10.15 -3.23 4.83
N ASN A 68 9.89 -2.00 4.41
CA ASN A 68 10.24 -0.82 5.21
C ASN A 68 9.44 -0.76 6.50
N ALA A 69 8.16 -1.12 6.46
CA ALA A 69 7.33 -1.18 7.65
C ALA A 69 7.86 -2.23 8.63
N THR A 70 8.29 -3.36 8.11
CA THR A 70 8.86 -4.43 8.93
C THR A 70 10.15 -3.96 9.61
N LEU A 71 10.97 -3.22 8.89
CA LEU A 71 12.23 -2.71 9.44
C LEU A 71 12.03 -1.76 10.61
N VAL A 72 10.93 -1.03 10.65
CA VAL A 72 10.65 -0.14 11.79
C VAL A 72 9.86 -0.83 12.89
N GLY A 73 9.62 -2.12 12.77
CA GLY A 73 8.96 -2.90 13.82
C GLY A 73 7.44 -2.89 13.77
N ALA A 74 6.85 -2.48 12.66
CA ALA A 74 5.41 -2.49 12.51
C ALA A 74 4.91 -3.88 12.14
N ASN A 75 3.64 -4.15 12.45
CA ASN A 75 2.97 -5.37 11.99
C ASN A 75 1.74 -5.07 11.12
N ALA A 76 1.51 -3.80 10.83
CA ALA A 76 0.44 -3.40 9.92
C ALA A 76 0.76 -2.05 9.29
N VAL A 77 0.12 -1.80 8.15
CA VAL A 77 0.12 -0.48 7.51
C VAL A 77 -1.33 -0.09 7.28
N ILE A 78 -1.73 1.04 7.80
CA ILE A 78 -3.08 1.58 7.63
C ILE A 78 -3.06 2.78 6.70
N SER A 79 -4.23 3.14 6.19
CA SER A 79 -4.40 4.27 5.27
C SER A 79 -3.48 4.16 4.06
N PHE A 80 -3.34 2.96 3.56
CA PHE A 80 -2.47 2.66 2.42
C PHE A 80 -3.02 3.28 1.13
N ARG A 81 -2.12 3.81 0.32
CA ARG A 81 -2.42 4.40 -0.99
C ARG A 81 -1.30 4.10 -1.97
N PHE A 82 -1.65 4.11 -3.23
CA PHE A 82 -0.67 4.21 -4.32
C PHE A 82 -0.75 5.60 -4.91
N ASP A 83 0.37 6.08 -5.41
CA ASP A 83 0.43 7.27 -6.23
C ASP A 83 1.40 7.01 -7.37
N SER A 84 1.24 7.72 -8.45
CA SER A 84 2.13 7.57 -9.60
C SER A 84 2.40 8.92 -10.23
N SER A 85 3.61 9.08 -10.77
CA SER A 85 3.98 10.31 -11.43
C SER A 85 4.94 10.00 -12.57
N GLU A 86 5.05 10.96 -13.47
CA GLU A 86 5.98 10.87 -14.59
C GLU A 86 7.19 11.73 -14.30
N LEU A 87 8.36 11.17 -14.55
CA LEU A 87 9.63 11.88 -14.37
C LEU A 87 10.17 12.21 -15.76
N GLY A 88 9.76 13.34 -16.28
CA GLY A 88 10.10 13.76 -17.62
C GLY A 88 9.39 12.85 -18.64
N ASN A 89 10.01 12.68 -19.78
CA ASN A 89 9.45 11.87 -20.86
C ASN A 89 9.96 10.43 -20.88
N THR A 90 10.82 10.06 -19.94
CA THR A 90 11.54 8.80 -20.03
C THR A 90 11.28 7.85 -18.87
N MET A 91 10.70 8.33 -17.78
CA MET A 91 10.53 7.50 -16.57
C MET A 91 9.15 7.71 -15.95
N SER A 92 8.70 6.68 -15.27
CA SER A 92 7.49 6.72 -14.46
C SER A 92 7.81 6.20 -13.07
N GLU A 93 7.15 6.77 -12.08
CA GLU A 93 7.34 6.39 -10.69
C GLU A 93 6.01 5.87 -10.14
N ILE A 94 6.08 4.82 -9.35
CA ILE A 94 4.95 4.36 -8.55
C ILE A 94 5.40 4.26 -7.12
N VAL A 95 4.64 4.85 -6.22
CA VAL A 95 4.91 4.79 -4.79
C VAL A 95 3.70 4.19 -4.06
N ALA A 96 3.98 3.25 -3.16
CA ALA A 96 3.02 2.73 -2.22
C ALA A 96 3.37 3.36 -0.87
N TYR A 97 2.39 3.91 -0.15
CA TYR A 97 2.68 4.56 1.12
C TYR A 97 1.53 4.39 2.09
N GLY A 98 1.82 4.59 3.36
CA GLY A 98 0.82 4.49 4.41
C GLY A 98 1.45 4.75 5.77
N THR A 99 0.70 4.48 6.82
CA THR A 99 1.16 4.64 8.19
C THR A 99 1.46 3.28 8.79
N ALA A 100 2.71 3.09 9.19
CA ALA A 100 3.15 1.86 9.84
C ALA A 100 2.75 1.89 11.31
N VAL A 101 2.11 0.84 11.78
CA VAL A 101 1.59 0.76 13.15
C VAL A 101 1.84 -0.63 13.73
N VAL A 102 1.79 -0.69 15.07
CA VAL A 102 1.73 -1.97 15.79
C VAL A 102 0.30 -2.14 16.24
N ILE A 103 -0.32 -3.24 15.86
CA ILE A 103 -1.69 -3.56 16.22
C ILE A 103 -1.74 -4.83 17.04
N GLU A 104 -2.80 -4.97 17.83
CA GLU A 104 -3.07 -6.16 18.63
C GLU A 104 -4.53 -6.53 18.49
N ALA A 105 -4.80 -7.82 18.32
CA ALA A 105 -6.17 -8.30 18.20
C ALA A 105 -6.97 -8.02 19.48
N ASP A 106 -8.18 -7.55 19.33
CA ASP A 106 -9.05 -7.25 20.47
C ASP A 106 -9.35 -8.47 21.33
N GLY A 107 -9.36 -9.65 20.72
CA GLY A 107 -9.59 -10.90 21.44
C GLY A 107 -8.49 -11.29 22.39
N ALA A 108 -7.29 -10.72 22.24
CA ALA A 108 -6.18 -11.00 23.13
C ALA A 108 -6.33 -10.15 24.38
N GLY A 109 -6.54 -10.72 25.54
CA GLY A 109 -6.77 -9.98 26.76
C GLY A 109 -8.17 -9.38 26.80
N SER A 110 -9.15 -10.21 26.65
CA SER A 110 -10.53 -9.82 26.42
C SER A 110 -11.12 -8.86 27.48
N ALA A 111 -10.77 -9.02 28.72
CA ALA A 111 -11.31 -8.16 29.77
C ALA A 111 -10.80 -6.73 29.63
N ALA A 112 -9.53 -6.56 29.33
CA ALA A 112 -8.96 -5.24 29.10
C ALA A 112 -9.49 -4.64 27.80
N ALA A 113 -9.68 -5.46 26.78
CA ALA A 113 -10.22 -5.01 25.54
C ALA A 113 -11.66 -4.50 25.69
N ALA A 114 -12.46 -5.17 26.47
CA ALA A 114 -13.83 -4.73 26.73
C ALA A 114 -13.88 -3.35 27.37
N GLY A 115 -13.02 -3.12 28.35
CA GLY A 115 -12.94 -1.81 28.98
C GLY A 115 -12.50 -0.72 28.03
N ARG A 116 -11.52 -1.01 27.23
CA ARG A 116 -11.04 -0.02 26.26
C ARG A 116 -12.06 0.23 25.15
N ALA A 117 -12.75 -0.79 24.71
CA ALA A 117 -13.78 -0.62 23.70
C ALA A 117 -14.88 0.33 24.15
N GLY A 118 -15.29 0.21 25.40
CA GLY A 118 -16.26 1.12 25.96
C GLY A 118 -15.76 2.56 25.96
N ALA A 119 -14.48 2.75 26.23
CA ALA A 119 -13.91 4.09 26.30
C ALA A 119 -13.64 4.66 24.91
N SER A 120 -13.35 3.83 23.94
CA SER A 120 -12.89 4.31 22.64
C SER A 120 -13.99 4.38 21.60
N VAL A 121 -15.14 3.90 21.92
CA VAL A 121 -16.23 3.87 20.99
C VAL A 121 -16.54 5.16 20.30
N PRO A 122 -16.34 6.21 20.92
CA PRO A 122 -16.64 7.41 20.18
C PRO A 122 -15.70 7.66 19.09
N ILE A 123 -15.45 7.01 18.40
CA ILE A 123 -14.70 7.29 17.42
C ILE A 123 -15.28 7.40 16.36
N GLU A 124 -15.78 7.59 16.55
CA GLU A 124 -16.01 7.70 15.89
C GLU A 124 -15.77 8.19 15.34
#